data_0b8b8a0f609624808125ff75b6db7727
#
_entry.id   0b8b8a0f609624808125ff75b6db7727
#
_cell.length_a   1.000
_cell.length_b   1.000
_cell.length_c   1.000
_cell.angle_alpha   90.00
_cell.angle_beta   90.00
_cell.angle_gamma   90.00
#
_symmetry.space_group_name_H-M   'P 1'
#
loop_
_entity.id
_entity.type
_entity.pdbx_description
1 polymer ?
#
loop_
_entity_poly.entity_id
_entity_poly.type
_entity_poly.pdbx_seq_one_letter_code
_entity_poly.pdbx_strand_id
1 'polypeptide(L)'
;MVTESDYAYFVVLALGIQKNFIVQKINRDDEFIKLMREEEVSFWNDHVIPEDPPAPETIEDVKKIYTDSIQGSKFETDSPNLINKINLLADIKAEIKERKATCDNLQKELMETMQEDEAIVNKDTGQILCTWKRTNPSLVFDRKRLMDEEPEIYGRFMKQTTPTRRFILKRSK
;
A
#
# COMPACT_ATOMS: atom_id res chain seq x y z
N MET A 1 28.52 11.08 -16.96
CA MET A 1 28.09 10.99 -18.24
C MET A 1 28.27 9.71 -18.86
N VAL A 2 27.43 9.33 -19.33
CA VAL A 2 27.31 8.09 -19.76
C VAL A 2 27.45 7.98 -21.25
N THR A 3 27.16 7.05 -21.88
CA THR A 3 27.44 6.83 -23.27
C THR A 3 26.57 7.74 -24.15
N GLU A 4 27.09 8.23 -25.26
CA GLU A 4 26.32 8.95 -26.28
C GLU A 4 25.70 7.97 -27.30
N SER A 5 25.35 6.77 -26.84
CA SER A 5 24.78 5.71 -27.68
C SER A 5 23.38 6.07 -28.16
N ASP A 6 23.06 5.75 -29.40
CA ASP A 6 21.74 5.98 -30.01
C ASP A 6 20.67 5.02 -29.46
N TYR A 7 21.05 3.95 -28.79
CA TYR A 7 20.17 2.98 -28.17
C TYR A 7 20.85 2.21 -27.05
N ALA A 8 20.02 1.59 -26.21
CA ALA A 8 20.44 0.64 -25.19
C ALA A 8 19.55 -0.62 -25.23
N TYR A 9 20.07 -1.74 -24.71
CA TYR A 9 19.27 -2.92 -24.47
C TYR A 9 18.95 -3.03 -22.98
N PHE A 10 17.66 -3.09 -22.67
CA PHE A 10 17.18 -3.43 -21.34
C PHE A 10 16.97 -4.94 -21.28
N VAL A 11 17.70 -5.61 -20.39
CA VAL A 11 17.69 -7.07 -20.26
C VAL A 11 17.19 -7.43 -18.88
N VAL A 12 16.12 -8.21 -18.83
CA VAL A 12 15.54 -8.72 -17.58
C VAL A 12 15.58 -10.24 -17.58
N LEU A 13 16.15 -10.81 -16.54
CA LEU A 13 16.06 -12.23 -16.22
C LEU A 13 15.17 -12.43 -15.00
N ALA A 14 13.95 -12.89 -15.23
CA ALA A 14 13.02 -13.25 -14.15
C ALA A 14 13.30 -14.69 -13.69
N LEU A 15 13.82 -14.83 -12.47
CA LEU A 15 14.08 -16.13 -11.84
C LEU A 15 12.84 -16.57 -11.07
N GLY A 16 12.01 -17.40 -11.69
CA GLY A 16 10.80 -18.00 -11.11
C GLY A 16 10.62 -19.45 -11.57
N ILE A 17 9.42 -19.99 -11.37
CA ILE A 17 9.05 -21.36 -11.83
C ILE A 17 9.24 -21.50 -13.36
N GLN A 18 9.03 -20.41 -14.09
CA GLN A 18 9.42 -20.28 -15.50
C GLN A 18 10.46 -19.18 -15.62
N LYS A 19 11.63 -19.53 -16.13
CA LYS A 19 12.69 -18.56 -16.42
C LYS A 19 12.32 -17.77 -17.67
N ASN A 20 12.01 -16.49 -17.50
CA ASN A 20 11.74 -15.58 -18.62
C ASN A 20 12.94 -14.67 -18.83
N PHE A 21 13.42 -14.63 -20.05
CA PHE A 21 14.47 -13.73 -20.52
C PHE A 21 13.84 -12.72 -21.48
N ILE A 22 13.82 -11.46 -21.08
CA ILE A 22 13.23 -10.37 -21.86
C ILE A 22 14.36 -9.43 -22.28
N VAL A 23 14.45 -9.16 -23.57
CA VAL A 23 15.37 -8.17 -24.13
C VAL A 23 14.54 -7.12 -24.85
N GLN A 24 14.67 -5.87 -24.42
CA GLN A 24 13.99 -4.75 -25.04
C GLN A 24 15.02 -3.72 -25.51
N LYS A 25 14.98 -3.35 -26.79
CA LYS A 25 15.75 -2.25 -27.32
C LYS A 25 15.05 -0.94 -26.99
N ILE A 26 15.78 -0.01 -26.40
CA ILE A 26 15.32 1.34 -26.08
C ILE A 26 16.13 2.29 -26.93
N ASN A 27 15.49 3.03 -27.82
CA ASN A 27 16.14 4.07 -28.59
C ASN A 27 16.35 5.32 -27.74
N ARG A 28 17.38 6.08 -28.05
CA ARG A 28 17.66 7.36 -27.43
C ARG A 28 16.55 8.36 -27.78
N ASP A 29 16.10 9.09 -26.77
CA ASP A 29 15.14 10.18 -26.88
C ASP A 29 15.77 11.43 -26.28
N ASP A 30 16.29 12.31 -27.13
CA ASP A 30 16.99 13.51 -26.68
C ASP A 30 16.06 14.55 -26.07
N GLU A 31 14.80 14.60 -26.46
CA GLU A 31 13.81 15.50 -25.86
C GLU A 31 13.49 15.05 -24.43
N PHE A 32 13.26 13.76 -24.24
CA PHE A 32 13.02 13.18 -22.92
C PHE A 32 14.27 13.33 -22.00
N ILE A 33 15.46 13.11 -22.53
CA ILE A 33 16.71 13.29 -21.78
C ILE A 33 16.87 14.76 -21.34
N LYS A 34 16.52 15.71 -22.20
CA LYS A 34 16.57 17.13 -21.87
C LYS A 34 15.60 17.47 -20.75
N LEU A 35 14.35 17.03 -20.83
CA LEU A 35 13.34 17.23 -19.79
C LEU A 35 13.78 16.61 -18.46
N MET A 36 14.27 15.38 -18.48
CA MET A 36 14.81 14.75 -17.26
C MET A 36 15.93 15.56 -16.61
N ARG A 37 16.86 16.06 -17.41
CA ARG A 37 17.96 16.89 -16.88
C ARG A 37 17.49 18.21 -16.29
N GLU A 38 16.53 18.84 -16.91
CA GLU A 38 15.92 20.07 -16.40
C GLU A 38 15.27 19.84 -15.04
N GLU A 39 14.50 18.76 -14.90
CA GLU A 39 13.89 18.34 -13.63
C GLU A 39 14.93 17.95 -12.57
N GLU A 40 15.98 17.21 -12.94
CA GLU A 40 17.07 16.83 -12.03
C GLU A 40 17.80 18.07 -11.49
N VAL A 41 18.08 19.04 -12.36
CA VAL A 41 18.75 20.29 -11.98
C VAL A 41 17.85 21.15 -11.09
N SER A 42 16.55 21.24 -11.42
CA SER A 42 15.58 21.96 -10.59
C SER A 42 15.47 21.30 -9.20
N PHE A 43 15.31 19.99 -9.14
CA PHE A 43 15.28 19.26 -7.88
C PHE A 43 16.54 19.48 -7.04
N TRP A 44 17.69 19.45 -7.67
CA TRP A 44 18.96 19.69 -6.98
C TRP A 44 19.06 21.10 -6.37
N ASN A 45 18.67 22.10 -7.14
CA ASN A 45 18.75 23.51 -6.71
C ASN A 45 17.67 23.87 -5.69
N ASP A 46 16.47 23.31 -5.85
CA ASP A 46 15.30 23.69 -5.06
C ASP A 46 15.21 22.90 -3.75
N HIS A 47 15.76 21.68 -3.71
CA HIS A 47 15.60 20.78 -2.58
C HIS A 47 16.91 20.28 -1.97
N VAL A 48 17.92 19.96 -2.79
CA VAL A 48 19.15 19.34 -2.27
C VAL A 48 20.11 20.39 -1.71
N ILE A 49 20.38 21.47 -2.47
CA ILE A 49 21.28 22.53 -2.02
C ILE A 49 20.73 23.26 -0.79
N PRO A 50 19.44 23.69 -0.74
CA PRO A 50 18.90 24.38 0.42
C PRO A 50 18.54 23.44 1.59
N GLU A 51 18.68 22.12 1.42
CA GLU A 51 18.26 21.08 2.39
C GLU A 51 16.76 21.19 2.73
N ASP A 52 15.94 21.63 1.76
CA ASP A 52 14.50 21.79 1.89
C ASP A 52 13.79 20.66 1.12
N PRO A 53 13.35 19.59 1.78
CA PRO A 53 12.73 18.47 1.10
C PRO A 53 11.41 18.88 0.45
N PRO A 54 11.02 18.23 -0.68
CA PRO A 54 9.74 18.50 -1.32
C PRO A 54 8.57 18.20 -0.37
N ALA A 55 7.44 18.88 -0.61
CA ALA A 55 6.23 18.65 0.17
C ALA A 55 5.81 17.17 0.11
N PRO A 56 5.36 16.58 1.22
CA PRO A 56 4.92 15.18 1.24
C PRO A 56 3.68 14.99 0.37
N GLU A 57 3.75 14.04 -0.55
CA GLU A 57 2.63 13.71 -1.45
C GLU A 57 1.75 12.60 -0.89
N THR A 58 2.32 11.70 -0.11
CA THR A 58 1.62 10.54 0.44
C THR A 58 1.56 10.57 1.98
N ILE A 59 0.62 9.77 2.51
CA ILE A 59 0.53 9.56 3.98
C ILE A 59 1.83 8.94 4.51
N GLU A 60 2.46 8.07 3.73
CA GLU A 60 3.73 7.42 4.07
C GLU A 60 4.87 8.42 4.19
N ASP A 61 4.93 9.44 3.34
CA ASP A 61 5.94 10.50 3.41
C ASP A 61 5.74 11.36 4.66
N VAL A 62 4.48 11.73 4.96
CA VAL A 62 4.15 12.43 6.22
C VAL A 62 4.62 11.63 7.44
N LYS A 63 4.42 10.31 7.44
CA LYS A 63 4.88 9.45 8.56
C LYS A 63 6.40 9.34 8.66
N LYS A 64 7.12 9.39 7.54
CA LYS A 64 8.59 9.39 7.52
C LYS A 64 9.18 10.70 8.04
N ILE A 65 8.56 11.83 7.67
CA ILE A 65 9.00 13.17 8.10
C ILE A 65 8.70 13.39 9.59
N TYR A 66 7.49 13.02 10.04
CA TYR A 66 7.02 13.27 11.39
C TYR A 66 6.91 11.97 12.21
N THR A 67 8.05 11.35 12.48
CA THR A 67 8.12 10.06 13.21
C THR A 67 7.69 10.17 14.66
N ASP A 68 8.02 11.29 15.33
CA ASP A 68 7.85 11.47 16.75
C ASP A 68 6.74 12.47 17.08
N SER A 69 6.23 12.40 18.32
CA SER A 69 5.27 13.36 18.87
C SER A 69 5.71 13.83 20.24
N ILE A 70 5.51 15.11 20.50
CA ILE A 70 5.73 15.68 21.82
C ILE A 70 4.54 15.27 22.71
N GLN A 71 4.82 14.58 23.81
CA GLN A 71 3.80 14.11 24.72
C GLN A 71 3.01 15.27 25.31
N GLY A 72 1.68 15.21 25.23
CA GLY A 72 0.79 16.26 25.77
C GLY A 72 0.64 17.49 24.90
N SER A 73 1.43 17.65 23.83
CA SER A 73 1.30 18.78 22.89
C SER A 73 -0.03 18.70 22.13
N LYS A 74 -0.66 19.86 21.94
CA LYS A 74 -1.91 20.00 21.20
C LYS A 74 -1.75 21.12 20.18
N PHE A 75 -2.23 20.90 18.98
CA PHE A 75 -2.43 21.95 17.99
C PHE A 75 -3.85 22.45 18.10
N GLU A 76 -4.03 23.66 18.61
CA GLU A 76 -5.33 24.32 18.74
C GLU A 76 -5.66 25.07 17.46
N THR A 77 -6.91 24.96 16.99
CA THR A 77 -7.37 25.60 15.77
C THR A 77 -8.84 25.99 15.86
N ASP A 78 -9.13 27.16 15.35
CA ASP A 78 -10.46 27.68 15.06
C ASP A 78 -10.75 27.77 13.56
N SER A 79 -9.80 27.31 12.72
CA SER A 79 -9.91 27.36 11.26
C SER A 79 -11.10 26.52 10.75
N PRO A 80 -12.13 27.17 10.15
CA PRO A 80 -13.27 26.44 9.61
C PRO A 80 -12.87 25.42 8.53
N ASN A 81 -11.85 25.73 7.75
CA ASN A 81 -11.34 24.84 6.70
C ASN A 81 -10.81 23.54 7.30
N LEU A 82 -10.00 23.62 8.36
CA LEU A 82 -9.44 22.43 9.01
C LEU A 82 -10.52 21.59 9.69
N ILE A 83 -11.46 22.25 10.38
CA ILE A 83 -12.59 21.58 11.02
C ILE A 83 -13.46 20.87 9.96
N ASN A 84 -13.76 21.54 8.84
CA ASN A 84 -14.52 20.95 7.74
C ASN A 84 -13.80 19.73 7.13
N LYS A 85 -12.48 19.77 6.95
CA LYS A 85 -11.71 18.62 6.47
C LYS A 85 -11.78 17.43 7.43
N ILE A 86 -11.75 17.68 8.74
CA ILE A 86 -11.89 16.63 9.77
C ILE A 86 -13.28 16.00 9.70
N ASN A 87 -14.34 16.81 9.60
CA ASN A 87 -15.71 16.34 9.50
C ASN A 87 -15.93 15.54 8.22
N LEU A 88 -15.49 16.06 7.07
CA LEU A 88 -15.57 15.37 5.79
C LEU A 88 -14.85 14.00 5.83
N LEU A 89 -13.66 13.94 6.43
CA LEU A 89 -12.95 12.68 6.58
C LEU A 89 -13.71 11.69 7.49
N ALA A 90 -14.38 12.18 8.53
CA ALA A 90 -15.22 11.35 9.41
C ALA A 90 -16.44 10.79 8.67
N ASP A 91 -17.10 11.62 7.85
CA ASP A 91 -18.26 11.23 7.06
C ASP A 91 -17.90 10.20 5.98
N ILE A 92 -16.82 10.44 5.25
CA ILE A 92 -16.31 9.47 4.25
C ILE A 92 -15.97 8.13 4.91
N LYS A 93 -15.33 8.13 6.09
CA LYS A 93 -15.05 6.87 6.82
C LYS A 93 -16.30 6.16 7.29
N ALA A 94 -17.36 6.90 7.67
CA ALA A 94 -18.64 6.32 8.02
C ALA A 94 -19.31 5.67 6.79
N GLU A 95 -19.31 6.35 5.65
CA GLU A 95 -19.85 5.84 4.40
C GLU A 95 -19.10 4.57 3.93
N ILE A 96 -17.76 4.57 3.99
CA ILE A 96 -16.96 3.38 3.66
C ILE A 96 -17.35 2.19 4.55
N LYS A 97 -17.55 2.43 5.86
CA LYS A 97 -17.96 1.39 6.79
C LYS A 97 -19.35 0.81 6.45
N GLU A 98 -20.30 1.66 6.11
CA GLU A 98 -21.65 1.26 5.70
C GLU A 98 -21.64 0.47 4.40
N ARG A 99 -20.90 0.98 3.38
CA ARG A 99 -20.73 0.27 2.09
C ARG A 99 -20.06 -1.07 2.27
N LYS A 100 -19.06 -1.16 3.16
CA LYS A 100 -18.41 -2.43 3.48
C LYS A 100 -19.40 -3.42 4.10
N ALA A 101 -20.22 -2.99 5.04
CA ALA A 101 -21.25 -3.85 5.64
C ALA A 101 -22.26 -4.34 4.58
N THR A 102 -22.63 -3.49 3.63
CA THR A 102 -23.49 -3.88 2.50
C THR A 102 -22.81 -4.92 1.62
N CYS A 103 -21.52 -4.73 1.28
CA CYS A 103 -20.76 -5.73 0.53
C CYS A 103 -20.67 -7.07 1.27
N ASP A 104 -20.39 -7.04 2.58
CA ASP A 104 -20.30 -8.25 3.39
C ASP A 104 -21.64 -9.00 3.42
N ASN A 105 -22.78 -8.29 3.50
CA ASN A 105 -24.13 -8.89 3.44
C ASN A 105 -24.42 -9.50 2.07
N LEU A 106 -24.14 -8.80 0.97
CA LEU A 106 -24.32 -9.33 -0.38
C LEU A 106 -23.43 -10.56 -0.62
N GLN A 107 -22.19 -10.52 -0.16
CA GLN A 107 -21.29 -11.67 -0.26
C GLN A 107 -21.83 -12.87 0.54
N LYS A 108 -22.34 -12.62 1.75
CA LYS A 108 -22.98 -13.66 2.57
C LYS A 108 -24.16 -14.31 1.83
N GLU A 109 -25.08 -13.54 1.25
CA GLU A 109 -26.23 -14.03 0.50
C GLU A 109 -25.81 -14.89 -0.70
N LEU A 110 -24.75 -14.45 -1.43
CA LEU A 110 -24.20 -15.22 -2.53
C LEU A 110 -23.60 -16.55 -2.06
N MET A 111 -22.83 -16.54 -0.96
CA MET A 111 -22.25 -17.76 -0.38
C MET A 111 -23.33 -18.71 0.14
N GLU A 112 -24.41 -18.20 0.77
CA GLU A 112 -25.56 -19.00 1.20
C GLU A 112 -26.28 -19.65 0.00
N THR A 113 -26.33 -18.95 -1.14
CA THR A 113 -26.91 -19.50 -2.40
C THR A 113 -26.01 -20.56 -2.99
N MET A 114 -24.70 -20.39 -2.94
CA MET A 114 -23.73 -21.36 -3.49
C MET A 114 -23.68 -22.67 -2.71
N GLN A 115 -23.87 -22.61 -1.39
CA GLN A 115 -23.74 -23.78 -0.50
C GLN A 115 -22.43 -24.56 -0.74
N GLU A 116 -22.51 -25.72 -1.40
CA GLU A 116 -21.36 -26.58 -1.70
C GLU A 116 -20.77 -26.35 -3.10
N ASP A 117 -21.44 -25.53 -3.92
CA ASP A 117 -20.96 -25.21 -5.27
C ASP A 117 -19.75 -24.27 -5.25
N GLU A 118 -18.79 -24.53 -6.12
CA GLU A 118 -17.55 -23.74 -6.22
C GLU A 118 -17.68 -22.47 -7.08
N ALA A 119 -18.73 -22.33 -7.87
CA ALA A 119 -18.91 -21.20 -8.78
C ALA A 119 -20.38 -20.92 -9.10
N ILE A 120 -20.70 -19.64 -9.29
CA ILE A 120 -21.94 -19.21 -9.94
C ILE A 120 -21.63 -18.93 -11.41
N VAL A 121 -22.39 -19.54 -12.30
CA VAL A 121 -22.23 -19.44 -13.75
C VAL A 121 -23.47 -18.83 -14.37
N ASN A 122 -23.32 -17.91 -15.29
CA ASN A 122 -24.44 -17.42 -16.10
C ASN A 122 -24.89 -18.55 -17.06
N LYS A 123 -26.16 -18.95 -16.96
CA LYS A 123 -26.71 -20.09 -17.71
C LYS A 123 -26.69 -19.87 -19.23
N ASP A 124 -26.90 -18.63 -19.67
CA ASP A 124 -27.04 -18.33 -21.09
C ASP A 124 -25.70 -18.20 -21.80
N THR A 125 -24.70 -17.67 -21.08
CA THR A 125 -23.36 -17.34 -21.65
C THR A 125 -22.29 -18.35 -21.25
N GLY A 126 -22.50 -19.16 -20.21
CA GLY A 126 -21.49 -20.04 -19.61
C GLY A 126 -20.40 -19.27 -18.84
N GLN A 127 -20.53 -17.96 -18.68
CA GLN A 127 -19.54 -17.12 -18.00
C GLN A 127 -19.56 -17.36 -16.48
N ILE A 128 -18.39 -17.58 -15.89
CA ILE A 128 -18.24 -17.67 -14.43
C ILE A 128 -18.38 -16.24 -13.87
N LEU A 129 -19.36 -16.04 -12.99
CA LEU A 129 -19.66 -14.75 -12.35
C LEU A 129 -18.88 -14.58 -11.04
N CYS A 130 -18.80 -15.62 -10.23
CA CYS A 130 -17.99 -15.64 -9.01
C CYS A 130 -17.56 -17.05 -8.65
N THR A 131 -16.58 -17.18 -7.79
CA THR A 131 -16.08 -18.46 -7.28
C THR A 131 -15.86 -18.42 -5.77
N TRP A 132 -16.19 -19.52 -5.10
CA TRP A 132 -15.93 -19.74 -3.69
C TRP A 132 -15.42 -21.17 -3.50
N LYS A 133 -14.09 -21.33 -3.60
CA LYS A 133 -13.44 -22.65 -3.61
C LYS A 133 -12.68 -22.91 -2.33
N ARG A 134 -12.61 -24.20 -1.97
CA ARG A 134 -11.74 -24.66 -0.90
C ARG A 134 -10.27 -24.46 -1.30
N THR A 135 -9.48 -23.81 -0.44
CA THR A 135 -8.04 -23.67 -0.64
C THR A 135 -7.31 -24.96 -0.21
N ASN A 136 -6.17 -25.22 -0.82
CA ASN A 136 -5.30 -26.30 -0.37
C ASN A 136 -4.75 -26.01 1.02
N PRO A 137 -4.54 -27.03 1.87
CA PRO A 137 -3.86 -26.86 3.13
C PRO A 137 -2.47 -26.23 2.93
N SER A 138 -2.12 -25.28 3.76
CA SER A 138 -0.79 -24.69 3.80
C SER A 138 -0.17 -24.87 5.19
N LEU A 139 1.15 -24.97 5.24
CA LEU A 139 1.85 -24.95 6.51
C LEU A 139 1.91 -23.52 7.03
N VAL A 140 1.43 -23.32 8.24
CA VAL A 140 1.47 -22.04 8.95
C VAL A 140 2.34 -22.22 10.20
N PHE A 141 3.16 -21.19 10.47
CA PHE A 141 3.99 -21.19 11.68
C PHE A 141 3.11 -21.03 12.92
N ASP A 142 3.10 -22.02 13.79
CA ASP A 142 2.36 -22.01 15.05
C ASP A 142 3.16 -21.26 16.12
N ARG A 143 2.96 -19.95 16.15
CA ARG A 143 3.61 -19.07 17.13
C ARG A 143 3.23 -19.40 18.55
N LYS A 144 1.97 -19.77 18.79
CA LYS A 144 1.50 -20.07 20.15
C LYS A 144 2.18 -21.33 20.69
N ARG A 145 2.21 -22.38 19.87
CA ARG A 145 2.88 -23.62 20.22
C ARG A 145 4.38 -23.43 20.48
N LEU A 146 5.07 -22.63 19.64
CA LEU A 146 6.48 -22.31 19.87
C LEU A 146 6.70 -21.56 21.20
N MET A 147 5.81 -20.63 21.53
CA MET A 147 5.88 -19.88 22.78
C MET A 147 5.67 -20.79 24.01
N ASP A 148 4.77 -21.78 23.91
CA ASP A 148 4.41 -22.67 25.00
C ASP A 148 5.44 -23.80 25.17
N GLU A 149 5.94 -24.38 24.07
CA GLU A 149 6.88 -25.53 24.13
C GLU A 149 8.35 -25.06 24.19
N GLU A 150 8.73 -23.94 23.56
CA GLU A 150 10.11 -23.48 23.45
C GLU A 150 10.23 -21.96 23.77
N PRO A 151 9.89 -21.53 25.00
CA PRO A 151 9.85 -20.12 25.38
C PRO A 151 11.20 -19.40 25.25
N GLU A 152 12.31 -20.09 25.50
CA GLU A 152 13.66 -19.53 25.37
C GLU A 152 14.00 -19.23 23.90
N ILE A 153 13.67 -20.14 22.99
CA ILE A 153 13.85 -19.94 21.55
C ILE A 153 12.97 -18.80 21.09
N TYR A 154 11.68 -18.80 21.47
CA TYR A 154 10.75 -17.73 21.15
C TYR A 154 11.27 -16.36 21.60
N GLY A 155 11.74 -16.24 22.85
CA GLY A 155 12.27 -15.01 23.42
C GLY A 155 13.47 -14.45 22.66
N ARG A 156 14.38 -15.33 22.21
CA ARG A 156 15.59 -14.95 21.44
C ARG A 156 15.25 -14.29 20.09
N PHE A 157 14.11 -14.62 19.48
CA PHE A 157 13.67 -14.08 18.19
C PHE A 157 12.65 -12.95 18.34
N MET A 158 12.28 -12.55 19.55
CA MET A 158 11.46 -11.39 19.78
C MET A 158 12.29 -10.11 19.69
N LYS A 159 11.77 -9.13 18.97
CA LYS A 159 12.33 -7.77 18.91
C LYS A 159 11.28 -6.75 19.28
N GLN A 160 11.71 -5.65 19.89
CA GLN A 160 10.83 -4.52 20.08
C GLN A 160 10.51 -3.88 18.74
N THR A 161 9.25 -3.52 18.54
CA THR A 161 8.82 -2.74 17.37
C THR A 161 9.16 -1.27 17.59
N THR A 162 9.55 -0.58 16.54
CA THR A 162 9.68 0.87 16.58
C THR A 162 8.32 1.50 16.85
N PRO A 163 8.20 2.41 17.84
CA PRO A 163 6.94 3.13 18.07
C PRO A 163 6.50 3.87 16.81
N THR A 164 5.21 3.85 16.53
CA THR A 164 4.63 4.56 15.39
C THR A 164 3.50 5.47 15.83
N ARG A 165 3.36 6.63 15.18
CA ARG A 165 2.23 7.53 15.42
C ARG A 165 0.98 6.97 14.76
N ARG A 166 -0.14 6.92 15.53
CA ARG A 166 -1.44 6.47 15.03
C ARG A 166 -2.39 7.64 14.88
N PHE A 167 -2.88 7.87 13.67
CA PHE A 167 -3.91 8.87 13.42
C PHE A 167 -5.30 8.31 13.77
N ILE A 168 -5.99 8.93 14.74
CA ILE A 168 -7.30 8.51 15.20
C ILE A 168 -8.25 9.72 15.19
N LEU A 169 -9.35 9.61 14.46
CA LEU A 169 -10.44 10.58 14.52
C LEU A 169 -11.28 10.33 15.79
N LYS A 170 -11.46 11.39 16.58
CA LYS A 170 -12.42 11.38 17.69
C LYS A 170 -13.69 12.09 17.23
N ARG A 171 -14.83 11.41 17.31
CA ARG A 171 -16.13 12.08 17.12
C ARG A 171 -16.42 12.88 18.38
N SER A 172 -16.74 14.18 18.24
CA SER A 172 -17.47 14.90 19.28
C SER A 172 -18.84 14.23 19.43
N LYS A 173 -19.20 13.90 20.67
CA LYS A 173 -20.56 13.45 21.01
C LYS A 173 -21.53 14.59 20.82
#